data_d0ba2d4ebdf8ec76cf706aa4c48a6ff2
#
_entry.id   d0ba2d4ebdf8ec76cf706aa4c48a6ff2
#
_cell.length_a   1.000
_cell.length_b   1.000
_cell.length_c   1.000
_cell.angle_alpha   90.00
_cell.angle_beta   90.00
_cell.angle_gamma   90.00
#
_symmetry.space_group_name_H-M   'P 1'
#
loop_
_entity.id
_entity.type
_entity.pdbx_description
1 polymer ?
#
loop_
_entity_poly.entity_id
_entity_poly.type
_entity_poly.pdbx_seq_one_letter_code
_entity_poly.pdbx_strand_id
1 'polypeptide(L)'
;MTASSLISGLFEKLLKQYHQNERLVGWFFFLAGIIWDVLTLRRIDNVLDNAILLSYLLILIFIVVSDILIKANLFQGRFAEKVRPWLTPITQFLLGALLSAIVIFYARSIAWASHLGIWLILVVSLVANEFLHRRFNSLNGMLLMLFGCSTFIFAWLFPVLASSMSPWLFRLATVSGLALSACVLVMAVRFGQAKIYSWGSVHIWSLLLFAIFLNVGYERDWIPPVPLSVSAGGVYQQADRVGDDYDLEYLTVKEWVFFPTYGKIFYYETGDTVSCFTAIFAPNNMDERIYHVWERFDEDTKSWNATDRIGFLVSGGR
;
A
#
# COMPACT_ATOMS: atom_id res chain seq x y z
N MET A 1 -16.51 34.09 26.21
CA MET A 1 -15.40 33.35 25.56
C MET A 1 -15.93 32.89 24.24
N THR A 2 -15.37 33.37 23.14
CA THR A 2 -15.81 33.00 21.79
C THR A 2 -15.24 31.64 21.42
N ALA A 3 -15.97 30.83 20.66
CA ALA A 3 -15.52 29.51 20.20
C ALA A 3 -14.11 29.57 19.53
N SER A 4 -13.78 30.69 18.90
CA SER A 4 -12.48 30.98 18.32
C SER A 4 -11.34 31.02 19.36
N SER A 5 -11.58 31.56 20.57
CA SER A 5 -10.55 31.64 21.63
C SER A 5 -10.32 30.28 22.32
N LEU A 6 -11.32 29.41 22.36
CA LEU A 6 -11.19 28.04 22.87
C LEU A 6 -10.39 27.17 21.87
N ILE A 7 -10.69 27.30 20.58
CA ILE A 7 -9.98 26.54 19.53
C ILE A 7 -8.52 26.96 19.45
N SER A 8 -8.22 28.29 19.54
CA SER A 8 -6.83 28.76 19.54
C SER A 8 -6.04 28.31 20.78
N GLY A 9 -6.66 28.31 21.96
CA GLY A 9 -6.02 27.85 23.20
C GLY A 9 -5.77 26.33 23.21
N LEU A 10 -6.68 25.55 22.64
CA LEU A 10 -6.52 24.10 22.49
C LEU A 10 -5.42 23.77 21.47
N PHE A 11 -5.33 24.52 20.39
CA PHE A 11 -4.31 24.38 19.36
C PHE A 11 -2.91 24.74 19.88
N GLU A 12 -2.77 25.81 20.65
CA GLU A 12 -1.50 26.18 21.30
C GLU A 12 -1.06 25.13 22.34
N LYS A 13 -2.00 24.58 23.08
CA LYS A 13 -1.72 23.53 24.05
C LYS A 13 -1.24 22.24 23.39
N LEU A 14 -1.88 21.85 22.27
CA LEU A 14 -1.47 20.71 21.45
C LEU A 14 -0.09 20.93 20.81
N LEU A 15 0.18 22.11 20.30
CA LEU A 15 1.50 22.47 19.77
C LEU A 15 2.60 22.41 20.82
N LYS A 16 2.33 22.90 22.02
CA LYS A 16 3.28 22.85 23.15
C LYS A 16 3.56 21.40 23.56
N GLN A 17 2.52 20.57 23.63
CA GLN A 17 2.66 19.15 23.92
C GLN A 17 3.41 18.39 22.80
N TYR A 18 3.17 18.76 21.53
CA TYR A 18 3.90 18.23 20.39
C TYR A 18 5.39 18.53 20.49
N HIS A 19 5.79 19.78 20.71
CA HIS A 19 7.20 20.16 20.84
C HIS A 19 7.91 19.52 22.04
N GLN A 20 7.17 19.24 23.12
CA GLN A 20 7.72 18.54 24.30
C GLN A 20 7.94 17.04 24.03
N ASN A 21 7.11 16.42 23.19
CA ASN A 21 7.08 14.97 22.95
C ASN A 21 7.10 14.63 21.45
N GLU A 22 7.86 15.38 20.64
CA GLU A 22 7.91 15.23 19.17
C GLU A 22 8.10 13.76 18.73
N ARG A 23 8.96 13.01 19.41
CA ARG A 23 9.21 11.59 19.11
C ARG A 23 7.98 10.71 19.40
N LEU A 24 7.33 10.91 20.56
CA LEU A 24 6.16 10.11 20.94
C LEU A 24 4.98 10.39 20.03
N VAL A 25 4.80 11.65 19.63
CA VAL A 25 3.74 12.05 18.69
C VAL A 25 4.01 11.45 17.30
N GLY A 26 5.25 11.47 16.83
CA GLY A 26 5.64 10.82 15.57
C GLY A 26 5.33 9.31 15.58
N TRP A 27 5.72 8.60 16.65
CA TRP A 27 5.38 7.20 16.86
C TRP A 27 3.87 6.95 16.84
N PHE A 28 3.11 7.79 17.52
CA PHE A 28 1.65 7.67 17.56
C PHE A 28 1.04 7.78 16.15
N PHE A 29 1.43 8.79 15.37
CA PHE A 29 0.93 8.97 14.00
C PHE A 29 1.39 7.85 13.06
N PHE A 30 2.61 7.37 13.22
CA PHE A 30 3.14 6.26 12.44
C PHE A 30 2.37 4.95 12.72
N LEU A 31 2.18 4.60 13.99
CA LEU A 31 1.41 3.42 14.37
C LEU A 31 -0.07 3.54 13.98
N ALA A 32 -0.65 4.73 14.13
CA ALA A 32 -2.02 4.99 13.70
C ALA A 32 -2.18 4.78 12.18
N GLY A 33 -1.18 5.17 11.37
CA GLY A 33 -1.15 4.89 9.94
C GLY A 33 -1.15 3.40 9.63
N ILE A 34 -0.28 2.63 10.30
CA ILE A 34 -0.21 1.17 10.14
C ILE A 34 -1.54 0.51 10.55
N ILE A 35 -2.10 0.88 11.70
CA ILE A 35 -3.36 0.31 12.20
C ILE A 35 -4.50 0.62 11.22
N TRP A 36 -4.58 1.87 10.77
CA TRP A 36 -5.58 2.29 9.79
C TRP A 36 -5.49 1.45 8.51
N ASP A 37 -4.29 1.23 8.04
CA ASP A 37 -4.01 0.49 6.81
C ASP A 37 -4.40 -0.99 6.95
N VAL A 38 -4.05 -1.64 8.06
CA VAL A 38 -4.45 -3.02 8.36
C VAL A 38 -5.97 -3.17 8.39
N LEU A 39 -6.68 -2.16 8.89
CA LEU A 39 -8.15 -2.19 9.00
C LEU A 39 -8.86 -1.89 7.69
N THR A 40 -8.28 -1.04 6.84
CA THR A 40 -8.92 -0.55 5.63
C THR A 40 -8.52 -1.31 4.37
N LEU A 41 -7.23 -1.66 4.22
CA LEU A 41 -6.73 -2.34 3.03
C LEU A 41 -7.07 -3.82 3.06
N ARG A 42 -7.83 -4.28 2.08
CA ARG A 42 -8.26 -5.67 1.98
C ARG A 42 -7.69 -6.38 0.76
N ARG A 43 -7.73 -5.72 -0.41
CA ARG A 43 -7.46 -6.35 -1.71
C ARG A 43 -6.74 -5.38 -2.63
N ILE A 44 -5.74 -5.86 -3.34
CA ILE A 44 -4.95 -5.05 -4.27
C ILE A 44 -5.72 -4.67 -5.54
N ASP A 45 -6.66 -5.50 -5.96
CA ASP A 45 -7.52 -5.27 -7.12
C ASP A 45 -8.77 -4.44 -6.79
N ASN A 46 -8.97 -4.09 -5.52
CA ASN A 46 -10.09 -3.25 -5.11
C ASN A 46 -9.84 -1.79 -5.49
N VAL A 47 -10.76 -1.22 -6.24
CA VAL A 47 -10.71 0.18 -6.67
C VAL A 47 -10.63 1.14 -5.48
N LEU A 48 -11.34 0.85 -4.39
CA LEU A 48 -11.34 1.68 -3.19
C LEU A 48 -9.95 1.70 -2.52
N ASP A 49 -9.32 0.53 -2.35
CA ASP A 49 -8.01 0.41 -1.73
C ASP A 49 -6.96 1.14 -2.56
N ASN A 50 -7.00 1.00 -3.89
CA ASN A 50 -6.13 1.72 -4.80
C ASN A 50 -6.36 3.24 -4.76
N ALA A 51 -7.62 3.69 -4.65
CA ALA A 51 -7.94 5.11 -4.53
C ALA A 51 -7.43 5.69 -3.21
N ILE A 52 -7.50 4.95 -2.11
CA ILE A 52 -6.94 5.35 -0.81
C ILE A 52 -5.42 5.51 -0.91
N LEU A 53 -4.71 4.51 -1.44
CA LEU A 53 -3.25 4.57 -1.60
C LEU A 53 -2.80 5.71 -2.52
N LEU A 54 -3.51 5.91 -3.63
CA LEU A 54 -3.25 7.03 -4.52
C LEU A 54 -3.50 8.37 -3.82
N SER A 55 -4.55 8.47 -3.00
CA SER A 55 -4.82 9.69 -2.23
C SER A 55 -3.72 9.98 -1.21
N TYR A 56 -3.19 8.98 -0.52
CA TYR A 56 -2.04 9.14 0.38
C TYR A 56 -0.81 9.66 -0.36
N LEU A 57 -0.53 9.10 -1.54
CA LEU A 57 0.58 9.55 -2.38
C LEU A 57 0.40 11.00 -2.82
N LEU A 58 -0.79 11.38 -3.30
CA LEU A 58 -1.08 12.75 -3.73
C LEU A 58 -0.98 13.76 -2.57
N ILE A 59 -1.50 13.41 -1.40
CA ILE A 59 -1.39 14.25 -0.20
C ILE A 59 0.08 14.37 0.23
N LEU A 60 0.84 13.29 0.17
CA LEU A 60 2.29 13.31 0.47
C LEU A 60 3.04 14.28 -0.47
N ILE A 61 2.78 14.19 -1.78
CA ILE A 61 3.36 15.11 -2.77
C ILE A 61 2.99 16.57 -2.43
N PHE A 62 1.71 16.80 -2.16
CA PHE A 62 1.23 18.14 -1.80
C PHE A 62 1.93 18.71 -0.57
N ILE A 63 2.15 17.89 0.45
CA ILE A 63 2.86 18.28 1.68
C ILE A 63 4.33 18.58 1.39
N VAL A 64 5.01 17.70 0.62
CA VAL A 64 6.41 17.91 0.26
C VAL A 64 6.59 19.21 -0.54
N VAL A 65 5.72 19.45 -1.52
CA VAL A 65 5.72 20.69 -2.30
C VAL A 65 5.43 21.90 -1.40
N SER A 66 4.45 21.79 -0.50
CA SER A 66 4.14 22.87 0.45
C SER A 66 5.32 23.21 1.37
N ASP A 67 6.04 22.20 1.86
CA ASP A 67 7.24 22.38 2.68
C ASP A 67 8.35 23.13 1.89
N ILE A 68 8.55 22.77 0.62
CA ILE A 68 9.50 23.47 -0.27
C ILE A 68 9.10 24.93 -0.44
N LEU A 69 7.83 25.23 -0.71
CA LEU A 69 7.33 26.59 -0.92
C LEU A 69 7.40 27.45 0.34
N ILE A 70 7.10 26.87 1.51
CA ILE A 70 7.21 27.55 2.81
C ILE A 70 8.67 27.88 3.12
N LYS A 71 9.59 26.92 2.91
CA LYS A 71 11.03 27.13 3.12
C LYS A 71 11.62 28.15 2.16
N ALA A 72 11.05 28.28 0.97
CA ALA A 72 11.42 29.28 -0.03
C ALA A 72 10.82 30.67 0.24
N ASN A 73 10.07 30.85 1.33
CA ASN A 73 9.33 32.07 1.68
C ASN A 73 8.32 32.55 0.61
N LEU A 74 7.88 31.64 -0.28
CA LEU A 74 6.86 31.94 -1.28
C LEU A 74 5.44 31.82 -0.74
N PHE A 75 5.27 31.03 0.31
CA PHE A 75 4.00 30.85 1.01
C PHE A 75 4.16 31.33 2.44
N GLN A 76 3.82 32.62 2.67
CA GLN A 76 3.93 33.31 3.96
C GLN A 76 2.55 33.69 4.47
N GLY A 77 2.41 33.74 5.80
CA GLY A 77 1.20 34.20 6.45
C GLY A 77 0.80 33.34 7.64
N ARG A 78 -0.19 33.79 8.39
CA ARG A 78 -0.69 33.11 9.60
C ARG A 78 -1.09 31.66 9.36
N PHE A 79 -1.49 31.31 8.14
CA PHE A 79 -1.84 29.92 7.77
C PHE A 79 -0.59 29.05 7.66
N ALA A 80 0.46 29.52 6.98
CA ALA A 80 1.72 28.79 6.83
C ALA A 80 2.39 28.52 8.19
N GLU A 81 2.38 29.50 9.09
CA GLU A 81 2.90 29.36 10.47
C GLU A 81 2.14 28.30 11.26
N LYS A 82 0.82 28.22 11.09
CA LYS A 82 -0.02 27.22 11.77
C LYS A 82 0.15 25.81 11.21
N VAL A 83 0.38 25.66 9.92
CA VAL A 83 0.48 24.36 9.24
C VAL A 83 1.89 23.76 9.36
N ARG A 84 2.94 24.59 9.35
CA ARG A 84 4.33 24.17 9.38
C ARG A 84 4.68 23.12 10.46
N PRO A 85 4.22 23.22 11.72
CA PRO A 85 4.51 22.21 12.75
C PRO A 85 3.91 20.84 12.45
N TRP A 86 2.84 20.78 11.65
CA TRP A 86 2.12 19.55 11.33
C TRP A 86 2.64 18.84 10.09
N LEU A 87 3.47 19.48 9.28
CA LEU A 87 3.99 18.89 8.04
C LEU A 87 4.77 17.59 8.33
N THR A 88 5.62 17.59 9.36
CA THR A 88 6.43 16.42 9.73
C THR A 88 5.57 15.25 10.26
N PRO A 89 4.66 15.44 11.23
CA PRO A 89 3.80 14.34 11.70
C PRO A 89 2.91 13.76 10.60
N ILE A 90 2.32 14.62 9.76
CA ILE A 90 1.48 14.15 8.66
C ILE A 90 2.30 13.38 7.62
N THR A 91 3.52 13.85 7.30
CA THR A 91 4.44 13.12 6.42
C THR A 91 4.76 11.73 6.99
N GLN A 92 5.05 11.64 8.29
CA GLN A 92 5.33 10.33 8.93
C GLN A 92 4.12 9.41 8.92
N PHE A 93 2.92 9.93 9.19
CA PHE A 93 1.68 9.17 9.08
C PHE A 93 1.48 8.61 7.66
N LEU A 94 1.60 9.45 6.63
CA LEU A 94 1.41 9.04 5.25
C LEU A 94 2.48 8.06 4.77
N LEU A 95 3.74 8.29 5.13
CA LEU A 95 4.81 7.33 4.82
C LEU A 95 4.63 6.01 5.57
N GLY A 96 4.18 6.07 6.82
CA GLY A 96 3.82 4.87 7.59
C GLY A 96 2.74 4.07 6.90
N ALA A 97 1.65 4.71 6.48
CA ALA A 97 0.54 4.08 5.78
C ALA A 97 0.96 3.50 4.41
N LEU A 98 1.74 4.25 3.61
CA LEU A 98 2.23 3.77 2.32
C LEU A 98 3.20 2.59 2.45
N LEU A 99 4.15 2.66 3.38
CA LEU A 99 5.12 1.58 3.60
C LEU A 99 4.45 0.35 4.22
N SER A 100 3.48 0.51 5.13
CA SER A 100 2.76 -0.62 5.70
C SER A 100 1.91 -1.32 4.66
N ALA A 101 1.24 -0.58 3.77
CA ALA A 101 0.51 -1.15 2.65
C ALA A 101 1.43 -1.99 1.74
N ILE A 102 2.60 -1.45 1.39
CA ILE A 102 3.61 -2.16 0.59
C ILE A 102 4.03 -3.45 1.30
N VAL A 103 4.38 -3.37 2.59
CA VAL A 103 4.80 -4.54 3.38
C VAL A 103 3.68 -5.60 3.46
N ILE A 104 2.44 -5.18 3.73
CA ILE A 104 1.28 -6.09 3.88
C ILE A 104 0.97 -6.79 2.56
N PHE A 105 0.90 -6.04 1.46
CA PHE A 105 0.58 -6.64 0.16
C PHE A 105 1.70 -7.56 -0.33
N TYR A 106 2.96 -7.17 -0.18
CA TYR A 106 4.07 -8.04 -0.54
C TYR A 106 4.19 -9.26 0.37
N ALA A 107 3.87 -9.16 1.67
CA ALA A 107 3.86 -10.31 2.57
C ALA A 107 2.92 -11.44 2.10
N ARG A 108 1.84 -11.10 1.41
CA ARG A 108 0.89 -12.06 0.84
C ARG A 108 1.42 -12.78 -0.41
N SER A 109 2.42 -12.20 -1.07
CA SER A 109 2.98 -12.70 -2.34
C SER A 109 4.30 -13.44 -2.16
N ILE A 110 4.80 -13.55 -0.94
CA ILE A 110 6.11 -14.14 -0.68
C ILE A 110 6.03 -15.64 -0.87
N ALA A 111 6.68 -16.13 -1.93
CA ALA A 111 7.28 -17.45 -1.90
C ALA A 111 8.50 -17.32 -0.97
N TRP A 112 8.41 -17.85 0.25
CA TRP A 112 9.33 -17.61 1.38
C TRP A 112 10.82 -17.78 1.03
N ALA A 113 11.14 -18.58 0.01
CA ALA A 113 12.52 -18.87 -0.35
C ALA A 113 13.19 -17.78 -1.21
N SER A 114 12.48 -17.15 -2.13
CA SER A 114 13.08 -16.23 -3.13
C SER A 114 12.92 -14.75 -2.81
N HIS A 115 11.84 -14.37 -2.11
CA HIS A 115 11.46 -12.97 -1.92
C HIS A 115 11.71 -12.44 -0.51
N LEU A 116 12.19 -13.28 0.43
CA LEU A 116 12.40 -12.89 1.82
C LEU A 116 13.35 -11.69 1.94
N GLY A 117 14.38 -11.61 1.09
CA GLY A 117 15.36 -10.52 1.13
C GLY A 117 14.74 -9.16 0.87
N ILE A 118 13.93 -9.02 -0.18
CA ILE A 118 13.29 -7.73 -0.48
C ILE A 118 12.23 -7.37 0.55
N TRP A 119 11.48 -8.35 1.04
CA TRP A 119 10.51 -8.11 2.11
C TRP A 119 11.17 -7.61 3.39
N LEU A 120 12.28 -8.21 3.81
CA LEU A 120 13.07 -7.71 4.94
C LEU A 120 13.56 -6.29 4.73
N ILE A 121 13.98 -5.93 3.52
CA ILE A 121 14.37 -4.55 3.19
C ILE A 121 13.16 -3.61 3.35
N LEU A 122 11.97 -4.01 2.92
CA LEU A 122 10.75 -3.22 3.09
C LEU A 122 10.37 -3.05 4.57
N VAL A 123 10.42 -4.13 5.35
CA VAL A 123 10.17 -4.08 6.81
C VAL A 123 11.21 -3.22 7.52
N VAL A 124 12.49 -3.37 7.19
CA VAL A 124 13.55 -2.52 7.73
C VAL A 124 13.34 -1.07 7.34
N SER A 125 12.89 -0.79 6.11
CA SER A 125 12.58 0.57 5.66
C SER A 125 11.40 1.17 6.44
N LEU A 126 10.37 0.36 6.71
CA LEU A 126 9.21 0.75 7.51
C LEU A 126 9.65 1.12 8.95
N VAL A 127 10.43 0.27 9.58
CA VAL A 127 10.95 0.52 10.94
C VAL A 127 11.94 1.68 10.94
N ALA A 128 12.85 1.72 9.96
CA ALA A 128 13.85 2.78 9.83
C ALA A 128 13.22 4.16 9.59
N ASN A 129 12.05 4.23 8.96
CA ASN A 129 11.32 5.49 8.80
C ASN A 129 11.09 6.19 10.15
N GLU A 130 10.81 5.43 11.19
CA GLU A 130 10.62 5.98 12.53
C GLU A 130 11.95 6.39 13.20
N PHE A 131 12.96 5.51 13.16
CA PHE A 131 14.24 5.79 13.82
C PHE A 131 15.07 6.85 13.09
N LEU A 132 15.01 6.88 11.76
CA LEU A 132 15.81 7.76 10.93
C LEU A 132 15.01 8.94 10.36
N HIS A 133 13.90 9.33 11.01
CA HIS A 133 13.00 10.39 10.54
C HIS A 133 13.73 11.69 10.15
N ARG A 134 14.79 12.08 10.85
CA ARG A 134 15.61 13.25 10.48
C ARG A 134 16.34 13.08 9.15
N ARG A 135 16.73 11.86 8.79
CA ARG A 135 17.38 11.56 7.50
C ARG A 135 16.36 11.44 6.37
N PHE A 136 15.21 10.83 6.63
CA PHE A 136 14.12 10.75 5.66
C PHE A 136 13.47 12.11 5.41
N ASN A 137 13.45 13.01 6.38
CA ASN A 137 13.05 14.40 6.19
C ASN A 137 14.11 15.26 5.48
N SER A 138 15.32 14.74 5.22
CA SER A 138 16.23 15.38 4.28
C SER A 138 15.65 15.29 2.87
N LEU A 139 15.96 16.26 2.00
CA LEU A 139 15.46 16.28 0.63
C LEU A 139 15.78 14.97 -0.11
N ASN A 140 17.00 14.44 0.05
CA ASN A 140 17.38 13.17 -0.59
C ASN A 140 16.58 11.98 -0.07
N GLY A 141 16.42 11.86 1.25
CA GLY A 141 15.60 10.82 1.86
C GLY A 141 14.15 10.87 1.39
N MET A 142 13.57 12.09 1.35
CA MET A 142 12.21 12.30 0.89
C MET A 142 12.02 11.94 -0.58
N LEU A 143 12.97 12.31 -1.45
CA LEU A 143 12.94 11.95 -2.88
C LEU A 143 13.02 10.44 -3.08
N LEU A 144 13.89 9.74 -2.34
CA LEU A 144 14.00 8.28 -2.42
C LEU A 144 12.75 7.57 -1.91
N MET A 145 12.16 8.04 -0.80
CA MET A 145 10.90 7.49 -0.28
C MET A 145 9.73 7.74 -1.23
N LEU A 146 9.62 8.97 -1.76
CA LEU A 146 8.60 9.30 -2.75
C LEU A 146 8.74 8.45 -4.01
N PHE A 147 9.96 8.27 -4.51
CA PHE A 147 10.24 7.43 -5.66
C PHE A 147 9.88 5.97 -5.39
N GLY A 148 10.33 5.40 -4.27
CA GLY A 148 10.03 4.01 -3.90
C GLY A 148 8.53 3.77 -3.74
N CYS A 149 7.85 4.57 -2.91
CA CYS A 149 6.41 4.42 -2.68
C CYS A 149 5.60 4.60 -3.97
N SER A 150 5.91 5.62 -4.78
CA SER A 150 5.19 5.84 -6.05
C SER A 150 5.42 4.70 -7.05
N THR A 151 6.65 4.18 -7.16
CA THR A 151 6.95 3.05 -8.03
C THR A 151 6.15 1.81 -7.63
N PHE A 152 6.11 1.46 -6.34
CA PHE A 152 5.34 0.31 -5.88
C PHE A 152 3.83 0.48 -6.06
N ILE A 153 3.28 1.67 -5.80
CA ILE A 153 1.86 1.94 -6.02
C ILE A 153 1.51 1.85 -7.51
N PHE A 154 2.32 2.44 -8.39
CA PHE A 154 2.09 2.36 -9.83
C PHE A 154 2.31 0.97 -10.38
N ALA A 155 3.24 0.18 -9.81
CA ALA A 155 3.44 -1.22 -10.17
C ALA A 155 2.21 -2.09 -9.89
N TRP A 156 1.33 -1.68 -8.97
CA TRP A 156 0.05 -2.35 -8.73
C TRP A 156 -1.09 -1.73 -9.54
N LEU A 157 -1.13 -0.42 -9.59
CA LEU A 157 -2.22 0.31 -10.24
C LEU A 157 -2.24 0.06 -11.74
N PHE A 158 -1.09 0.07 -12.42
CA PHE A 158 -1.03 -0.08 -13.87
C PHE A 158 -1.52 -1.44 -14.35
N PRO A 159 -1.13 -2.59 -13.77
CA PRO A 159 -1.71 -3.88 -14.12
C PRO A 159 -3.24 -3.95 -13.91
N VAL A 160 -3.74 -3.37 -12.83
CA VAL A 160 -5.20 -3.32 -12.56
C VAL A 160 -5.92 -2.50 -13.63
N LEU A 161 -5.39 -1.32 -13.98
CA LEU A 161 -5.98 -0.46 -15.01
C LEU A 161 -5.86 -1.04 -16.43
N ALA A 162 -4.73 -1.69 -16.73
CA ALA A 162 -4.49 -2.30 -18.05
C ALA A 162 -5.17 -3.67 -18.19
N SER A 163 -5.72 -4.22 -17.12
CA SER A 163 -6.25 -5.60 -17.06
C SER A 163 -5.25 -6.61 -17.65
N SER A 164 -3.96 -6.35 -17.51
CA SER A 164 -2.88 -7.18 -18.06
C SER A 164 -1.67 -7.17 -17.14
N MET A 165 -0.92 -8.28 -17.18
CA MET A 165 0.32 -8.45 -16.42
C MET A 165 1.50 -8.50 -17.38
N SER A 166 2.14 -7.37 -17.61
CA SER A 166 3.31 -7.33 -18.49
C SER A 166 4.51 -6.68 -17.79
N PRO A 167 5.72 -7.22 -17.95
CA PRO A 167 6.93 -6.66 -17.35
C PRO A 167 7.19 -5.19 -17.68
N TRP A 168 6.72 -4.71 -18.83
CA TRP A 168 6.85 -3.31 -19.20
C TRP A 168 6.07 -2.36 -18.30
N LEU A 169 4.98 -2.84 -17.64
CA LEU A 169 4.18 -2.05 -16.69
C LEU A 169 4.99 -1.69 -15.43
N PHE A 170 5.85 -2.58 -14.96
CA PHE A 170 6.76 -2.27 -13.86
C PHE A 170 7.81 -1.22 -14.27
N ARG A 171 8.35 -1.32 -15.49
CA ARG A 171 9.25 -0.28 -16.03
C ARG A 171 8.55 1.05 -16.17
N LEU A 172 7.30 1.05 -16.65
CA LEU A 172 6.46 2.26 -16.71
C LEU A 172 6.22 2.85 -15.32
N ALA A 173 5.94 2.02 -14.32
CA ALA A 173 5.78 2.44 -12.93
C ALA A 173 7.07 3.09 -12.39
N THR A 174 8.23 2.48 -12.65
CA THR A 174 9.53 3.04 -12.26
C THR A 174 9.78 4.39 -12.93
N VAL A 175 9.52 4.51 -14.23
CA VAL A 175 9.68 5.77 -14.98
C VAL A 175 8.73 6.84 -14.43
N SER A 176 7.48 6.49 -14.13
CA SER A 176 6.49 7.41 -13.57
C SER A 176 6.89 7.90 -12.18
N GLY A 177 7.36 7.01 -11.30
CA GLY A 177 7.88 7.36 -9.98
C GLY A 177 9.13 8.24 -10.07
N LEU A 178 10.04 7.94 -11.01
CA LEU A 178 11.23 8.75 -11.26
C LEU A 178 10.86 10.15 -11.76
N ALA A 179 9.93 10.25 -12.70
CA ALA A 179 9.45 11.53 -13.23
C ALA A 179 8.82 12.39 -12.12
N LEU A 180 8.02 11.79 -11.27
CA LEU A 180 7.39 12.47 -10.14
C LEU A 180 8.43 13.00 -9.15
N SER A 181 9.43 12.19 -8.78
CA SER A 181 10.51 12.61 -7.89
C SER A 181 11.42 13.64 -8.54
N ALA A 182 11.66 13.55 -9.84
CA ALA A 182 12.40 14.54 -10.61
C ALA A 182 11.65 15.89 -10.65
N CYS A 183 10.34 15.91 -10.80
CA CYS A 183 9.54 17.13 -10.73
C CYS A 183 9.71 17.82 -9.36
N VAL A 184 9.65 17.05 -8.26
CA VAL A 184 9.87 17.59 -6.90
C VAL A 184 11.31 18.11 -6.74
N LEU A 185 12.31 17.40 -7.28
CA LEU A 185 13.70 17.85 -7.26
C LEU A 185 13.88 19.16 -8.04
N VAL A 186 13.30 19.26 -9.24
CA VAL A 186 13.35 20.50 -10.06
C VAL A 186 12.72 21.65 -9.29
N MET A 187 11.60 21.44 -8.63
CA MET A 187 10.98 22.45 -7.76
C MET A 187 11.92 22.86 -6.61
N ALA A 188 12.50 21.88 -5.92
CA ALA A 188 13.44 22.14 -4.82
C ALA A 188 14.66 22.95 -5.28
N VAL A 189 15.18 22.66 -6.46
CA VAL A 189 16.28 23.42 -7.08
C VAL A 189 15.83 24.82 -7.47
N ARG A 190 14.67 24.94 -8.12
CA ARG A 190 14.13 26.23 -8.59
C ARG A 190 13.92 27.20 -7.42
N PHE A 191 13.54 26.70 -6.27
CA PHE A 191 13.29 27.48 -5.07
C PHE A 191 14.46 27.52 -4.08
N GLY A 192 15.65 27.14 -4.50
CA GLY A 192 16.89 27.31 -3.74
C GLY A 192 17.08 26.32 -2.58
N GLN A 193 16.26 25.27 -2.50
CA GLN A 193 16.37 24.22 -1.47
C GLN A 193 17.45 23.18 -1.81
N ALA A 194 17.86 23.08 -3.08
CA ALA A 194 18.95 22.22 -3.54
C ALA A 194 19.88 23.01 -4.49
N LYS A 195 21.19 22.76 -4.37
CA LYS A 195 22.18 23.30 -5.28
C LYS A 195 22.67 22.19 -6.21
N ILE A 196 22.41 22.29 -7.50
CA ILE A 196 22.81 21.27 -8.48
C ILE A 196 24.33 21.24 -8.68
N TYR A 197 25.06 22.34 -8.46
CA TYR A 197 26.44 22.51 -8.90
C TYR A 197 27.51 21.62 -8.25
N SER A 198 27.28 21.04 -7.07
CA SER A 198 28.23 20.07 -6.49
C SER A 198 27.58 18.85 -5.82
N TRP A 199 26.33 18.97 -5.41
CA TRP A 199 25.59 17.94 -4.68
C TRP A 199 24.28 17.52 -5.36
N GLY A 200 23.84 18.24 -6.39
CA GLY A 200 22.69 17.85 -7.24
C GLY A 200 22.91 16.50 -7.92
N SER A 201 24.16 16.19 -8.19
CA SER A 201 24.57 14.87 -8.67
C SER A 201 24.22 13.76 -7.68
N VAL A 202 24.29 13.97 -6.36
CA VAL A 202 23.99 12.93 -5.36
C VAL A 202 22.50 12.57 -5.38
N HIS A 203 21.59 13.55 -5.49
CA HIS A 203 20.16 13.29 -5.58
C HIS A 203 19.80 12.53 -6.86
N ILE A 204 20.38 12.94 -7.99
CA ILE A 204 20.16 12.28 -9.28
C ILE A 204 20.75 10.87 -9.27
N TRP A 205 22.01 10.72 -8.85
CA TRP A 205 22.65 9.41 -8.81
C TRP A 205 21.97 8.45 -7.84
N SER A 206 21.52 8.91 -6.67
CA SER A 206 20.80 8.06 -5.73
C SER A 206 19.47 7.58 -6.29
N LEU A 207 18.71 8.43 -6.99
CA LEU A 207 17.46 8.05 -7.66
C LEU A 207 17.73 7.04 -8.80
N LEU A 208 18.74 7.29 -9.64
CA LEU A 208 19.10 6.40 -10.74
C LEU A 208 19.56 5.03 -10.23
N LEU A 209 20.44 5.00 -9.23
CA LEU A 209 20.91 3.75 -8.62
C LEU A 209 19.75 2.97 -8.01
N PHE A 210 18.83 3.65 -7.34
CA PHE A 210 17.65 3.00 -6.77
C PHE A 210 16.70 2.50 -7.87
N ALA A 211 16.53 3.25 -8.96
CA ALA A 211 15.76 2.81 -10.12
C ALA A 211 16.36 1.57 -10.79
N ILE A 212 17.69 1.55 -10.97
CA ILE A 212 18.40 0.37 -11.47
C ILE A 212 18.22 -0.82 -10.53
N PHE A 213 18.37 -0.61 -9.21
CA PHE A 213 18.18 -1.65 -8.21
C PHE A 213 16.78 -2.26 -8.27
N LEU A 214 15.72 -1.44 -8.37
CA LEU A 214 14.33 -1.93 -8.45
C LEU A 214 14.10 -2.71 -9.76
N ASN A 215 14.60 -2.22 -10.91
CA ASN A 215 14.42 -2.93 -12.18
C ASN A 215 15.22 -4.25 -12.23
N VAL A 216 16.46 -4.26 -11.76
CA VAL A 216 17.26 -5.49 -11.66
C VAL A 216 16.60 -6.47 -10.68
N GLY A 217 16.10 -5.99 -9.54
CA GLY A 217 15.39 -6.81 -8.58
C GLY A 217 14.11 -7.42 -9.14
N TYR A 218 13.40 -6.67 -9.98
CA TYR A 218 12.23 -7.18 -10.69
C TYR A 218 12.61 -8.24 -11.76
N GLU A 219 13.65 -7.97 -12.57
CA GLU A 219 14.11 -8.91 -13.61
C GLU A 219 14.76 -10.18 -13.04
N ARG A 220 15.23 -10.13 -11.79
CA ARG A 220 15.82 -11.27 -11.07
C ARG A 220 14.81 -12.00 -10.19
N ASP A 221 13.53 -11.67 -10.32
CA ASP A 221 12.43 -12.23 -9.49
C ASP A 221 12.63 -12.04 -7.97
N TRP A 222 13.39 -11.01 -7.56
CA TRP A 222 13.49 -10.61 -6.15
C TRP A 222 12.24 -9.83 -5.71
N ILE A 223 11.67 -9.06 -6.64
CA ILE A 223 10.44 -8.31 -6.45
C ILE A 223 9.34 -9.04 -7.20
N PRO A 224 8.37 -9.65 -6.51
CA PRO A 224 7.24 -10.28 -7.18
C PRO A 224 6.45 -9.23 -7.97
N PRO A 225 5.99 -9.56 -9.19
CA PRO A 225 5.41 -8.58 -10.12
C PRO A 225 4.15 -7.92 -9.58
N VAL A 226 3.29 -8.68 -8.95
CA VAL A 226 2.08 -8.19 -8.26
C VAL A 226 1.74 -9.15 -7.14
N PRO A 227 1.30 -8.67 -5.97
CA PRO A 227 0.86 -9.54 -4.89
C PRO A 227 -0.33 -10.39 -5.31
N LEU A 228 -0.30 -11.67 -4.94
CA LEU A 228 -1.45 -12.56 -5.04
C LEU A 228 -2.61 -12.03 -4.22
N SER A 229 -3.80 -12.01 -4.81
CA SER A 229 -5.02 -11.72 -4.07
C SER A 229 -6.16 -12.64 -4.48
N VAL A 230 -6.98 -13.01 -3.51
CA VAL A 230 -8.25 -13.67 -3.77
C VAL A 230 -9.25 -12.58 -4.16
N SER A 231 -9.58 -12.52 -5.45
CA SER A 231 -10.50 -11.53 -6.01
C SER A 231 -11.93 -11.79 -5.56
N ALA A 232 -12.36 -13.05 -5.61
CA ALA A 232 -13.63 -13.51 -5.08
C ALA A 232 -13.45 -14.93 -4.57
N GLY A 233 -14.17 -15.29 -3.54
CA GLY A 233 -14.16 -16.65 -3.01
C GLY A 233 -15.35 -16.88 -2.10
N GLY A 234 -15.94 -18.08 -2.24
CA GLY A 234 -17.10 -18.45 -1.46
C GLY A 234 -17.59 -19.85 -1.76
N VAL A 235 -18.65 -20.19 -1.06
CA VAL A 235 -19.38 -21.44 -1.21
C VAL A 235 -20.74 -21.13 -1.80
N TYR A 236 -21.09 -21.83 -2.89
CA TYR A 236 -22.25 -21.58 -3.72
C TYR A 236 -23.05 -22.86 -3.92
N GLN A 237 -24.33 -22.72 -4.26
CA GLN A 237 -25.15 -23.88 -4.64
C GLN A 237 -24.71 -24.43 -6.00
N GLN A 238 -24.42 -23.51 -6.93
CA GLN A 238 -23.95 -23.86 -8.25
C GLN A 238 -22.90 -22.85 -8.74
N ALA A 239 -21.92 -23.33 -9.45
CA ALA A 239 -20.86 -22.51 -10.05
C ALA A 239 -20.62 -23.03 -11.47
N ASP A 240 -21.25 -22.40 -12.45
CA ASP A 240 -21.18 -22.80 -13.85
C ASP A 240 -20.32 -21.83 -14.66
N ARG A 241 -19.51 -22.39 -15.54
CA ARG A 241 -18.76 -21.59 -16.49
C ARG A 241 -19.63 -21.23 -17.70
N VAL A 242 -19.87 -19.93 -17.90
CA VAL A 242 -20.61 -19.39 -19.03
C VAL A 242 -19.67 -18.53 -19.88
N GLY A 243 -19.10 -19.15 -20.92
CA GLY A 243 -18.07 -18.51 -21.75
C GLY A 243 -16.76 -18.25 -20.98
N ASP A 244 -16.39 -16.98 -20.83
CA ASP A 244 -15.21 -16.56 -20.08
C ASP A 244 -15.53 -16.14 -18.63
N ASP A 245 -16.82 -16.11 -18.25
CA ASP A 245 -17.31 -15.77 -16.93
C ASP A 245 -17.84 -16.99 -16.18
N TYR A 246 -18.13 -16.81 -14.90
CA TYR A 246 -18.76 -17.80 -14.03
C TYR A 246 -20.09 -17.27 -13.50
N ASP A 247 -21.14 -18.05 -13.69
CA ASP A 247 -22.44 -17.81 -13.06
C ASP A 247 -22.46 -18.53 -11.70
N LEU A 248 -22.67 -17.76 -10.62
CA LEU A 248 -22.57 -18.22 -9.25
C LEU A 248 -23.93 -18.07 -8.57
N GLU A 249 -24.57 -19.20 -8.29
CA GLU A 249 -25.86 -19.23 -7.60
C GLU A 249 -25.65 -19.30 -6.07
N TYR A 250 -26.15 -18.28 -5.36
CA TYR A 250 -26.01 -18.17 -3.92
C TYR A 250 -27.33 -17.77 -3.23
N LEU A 251 -27.49 -18.23 -2.01
CA LEU A 251 -28.60 -17.78 -1.16
C LEU A 251 -28.35 -16.35 -0.68
N THR A 252 -29.28 -15.46 -1.04
CA THR A 252 -29.18 -14.04 -0.66
C THR A 252 -29.43 -13.88 0.83
N VAL A 253 -28.38 -13.71 1.61
CA VAL A 253 -28.51 -13.25 3.00
C VAL A 253 -28.60 -11.73 2.98
N LYS A 254 -29.53 -11.13 3.74
CA LYS A 254 -29.71 -9.68 3.88
C LYS A 254 -28.40 -9.03 4.27
N GLU A 255 -27.85 -8.19 3.38
CA GLU A 255 -26.51 -7.63 3.49
C GLU A 255 -26.51 -6.19 3.99
N TRP A 256 -25.49 -5.90 4.77
CA TRP A 256 -25.10 -4.53 5.06
C TRP A 256 -24.39 -3.93 3.84
N VAL A 257 -24.90 -2.79 3.34
CA VAL A 257 -24.51 -2.15 2.06
C VAL A 257 -22.98 -1.91 1.92
N PHE A 258 -22.26 -1.81 3.04
CA PHE A 258 -20.81 -1.51 3.02
C PHE A 258 -19.89 -2.73 3.09
N PHE A 259 -20.40 -3.92 3.38
CA PHE A 259 -19.58 -5.14 3.51
C PHE A 259 -20.29 -6.34 2.89
N PRO A 260 -20.23 -6.49 1.56
CA PRO A 260 -20.82 -7.65 0.88
C PRO A 260 -20.17 -8.95 1.37
N THR A 261 -20.99 -9.87 1.84
CA THR A 261 -20.58 -11.16 2.41
C THR A 261 -20.99 -12.32 1.51
N TYR A 262 -20.94 -12.14 0.20
CA TYR A 262 -21.32 -13.18 -0.77
C TYR A 262 -20.57 -14.49 -0.52
N GLY A 263 -21.31 -15.61 -0.51
CA GLY A 263 -20.75 -16.95 -0.42
C GLY A 263 -19.99 -17.31 0.86
N LYS A 264 -20.12 -16.51 1.94
CA LYS A 264 -19.41 -16.82 3.20
C LYS A 264 -20.17 -17.78 4.12
N ILE A 265 -21.49 -17.86 3.97
CA ILE A 265 -22.35 -18.73 4.77
C ILE A 265 -23.21 -19.52 3.80
N PHE A 266 -23.18 -20.83 3.91
CA PHE A 266 -23.99 -21.73 3.15
C PHE A 266 -24.84 -22.57 4.11
N TYR A 267 -26.15 -22.55 3.90
CA TYR A 267 -27.09 -23.38 4.66
C TYR A 267 -27.32 -24.65 3.86
N TYR A 268 -26.82 -25.77 4.36
CA TYR A 268 -26.89 -27.05 3.70
C TYR A 268 -28.20 -27.78 4.09
N GLU A 269 -28.95 -28.21 3.08
CA GLU A 269 -30.05 -29.15 3.21
C GLU A 269 -29.66 -30.51 2.61
N THR A 270 -30.28 -31.58 3.08
CA THR A 270 -29.94 -32.91 2.62
C THR A 270 -30.28 -33.09 1.14
N GLY A 271 -29.27 -33.25 0.31
CA GLY A 271 -29.39 -33.37 -1.15
C GLY A 271 -28.81 -32.19 -1.92
N ASP A 272 -28.40 -31.13 -1.22
CA ASP A 272 -27.74 -29.98 -1.85
C ASP A 272 -26.34 -30.31 -2.36
N THR A 273 -26.01 -29.71 -3.48
CA THR A 273 -24.63 -29.65 -4.00
C THR A 273 -23.95 -28.42 -3.44
N VAL A 274 -22.68 -28.58 -3.03
CA VAL A 274 -21.86 -27.49 -2.50
C VAL A 274 -20.70 -27.23 -3.46
N SER A 275 -20.69 -26.06 -4.05
CA SER A 275 -19.63 -25.62 -4.97
C SER A 275 -18.74 -24.58 -4.31
N CYS A 276 -17.44 -24.84 -4.21
CA CYS A 276 -16.47 -23.85 -3.76
C CYS A 276 -15.84 -23.18 -4.99
N PHE A 277 -15.99 -21.87 -5.08
CA PHE A 277 -15.39 -21.05 -6.14
C PHE A 277 -14.40 -20.06 -5.57
N THR A 278 -13.26 -19.91 -6.24
CA THR A 278 -12.24 -18.92 -5.87
C THR A 278 -11.66 -18.30 -7.12
N ALA A 279 -11.86 -17.00 -7.28
CA ALA A 279 -11.19 -16.20 -8.30
C ALA A 279 -9.91 -15.62 -7.71
N ILE A 280 -8.77 -15.91 -8.33
CA ILE A 280 -7.46 -15.51 -7.86
C ILE A 280 -6.84 -14.57 -8.87
N PHE A 281 -6.42 -13.40 -8.40
CA PHE A 281 -5.58 -12.50 -9.16
C PHE A 281 -4.14 -12.96 -9.03
N ALA A 282 -3.58 -13.52 -10.09
CA ALA A 282 -2.25 -14.10 -10.12
C ALA A 282 -1.38 -13.44 -11.21
N PRO A 283 -0.09 -13.18 -10.93
CA PRO A 283 0.83 -12.64 -11.94
C PRO A 283 1.08 -13.62 -13.09
N ASN A 284 1.50 -13.07 -14.25
CA ASN A 284 2.00 -13.87 -15.35
C ASN A 284 3.20 -14.71 -14.91
N ASN A 285 3.35 -15.90 -15.44
CA ASN A 285 4.40 -16.88 -15.12
C ASN A 285 4.32 -17.48 -13.71
N MET A 286 3.18 -17.40 -13.05
CA MET A 286 2.95 -18.14 -11.83
C MET A 286 2.36 -19.51 -12.18
N ASP A 287 3.05 -20.57 -11.82
CA ASP A 287 2.56 -21.95 -11.84
C ASP A 287 2.61 -22.50 -10.42
N GLU A 288 1.58 -22.21 -9.65
CA GLU A 288 1.51 -22.62 -8.25
C GLU A 288 0.28 -23.49 -7.99
N ARG A 289 0.44 -24.45 -7.10
CA ARG A 289 -0.67 -25.29 -6.67
C ARG A 289 -1.37 -24.69 -5.46
N ILE A 290 -2.60 -24.29 -5.65
CA ILE A 290 -3.47 -23.75 -4.61
C ILE A 290 -4.42 -24.85 -4.13
N TYR A 291 -4.81 -24.79 -2.88
CA TYR A 291 -5.64 -25.82 -2.27
C TYR A 291 -6.91 -25.22 -1.67
N HIS A 292 -8.05 -25.81 -1.97
CA HIS A 292 -9.23 -25.69 -1.15
C HIS A 292 -9.12 -26.69 0.00
N VAL A 293 -9.08 -26.22 1.22
CA VAL A 293 -9.05 -27.05 2.42
C VAL A 293 -10.42 -26.99 3.05
N TRP A 294 -11.06 -28.14 3.13
CA TRP A 294 -12.32 -28.32 3.79
C TRP A 294 -12.09 -28.74 5.21
N GLU A 295 -12.71 -28.06 6.14
CA GLU A 295 -12.59 -28.33 7.57
C GLU A 295 -13.97 -28.55 8.16
N ARG A 296 -14.07 -29.50 9.05
CA ARG A 296 -15.28 -29.79 9.83
C ARG A 296 -15.04 -29.45 11.28
N PHE A 297 -15.97 -28.68 11.86
CA PHE A 297 -15.95 -28.44 13.29
C PHE A 297 -16.43 -29.68 14.04
N ASP A 298 -15.62 -30.14 14.96
CA ASP A 298 -15.92 -31.27 15.85
C ASP A 298 -16.41 -30.69 17.17
N GLU A 299 -17.66 -30.99 17.51
CA GLU A 299 -18.31 -30.50 18.74
C GLU A 299 -17.73 -31.12 20.01
N ASP A 300 -17.21 -32.34 19.93
CA ASP A 300 -16.65 -33.05 21.08
C ASP A 300 -15.28 -32.49 21.47
N THR A 301 -14.43 -32.26 20.50
CA THR A 301 -13.08 -31.71 20.71
C THR A 301 -13.02 -30.19 20.63
N LYS A 302 -14.12 -29.51 20.23
CA LYS A 302 -14.21 -28.07 19.94
C LYS A 302 -13.10 -27.55 19.04
N SER A 303 -12.72 -28.36 18.05
CA SER A 303 -11.64 -28.06 17.11
C SER A 303 -12.08 -28.24 15.64
N TRP A 304 -11.45 -27.47 14.75
CA TRP A 304 -11.61 -27.65 13.32
C TRP A 304 -10.64 -28.73 12.83
N ASN A 305 -11.16 -29.73 12.14
CA ASN A 305 -10.39 -30.84 11.60
C ASN A 305 -10.50 -30.82 10.08
N ALA A 306 -9.35 -30.82 9.39
CA ALA A 306 -9.32 -30.91 7.94
C ALA A 306 -9.89 -32.27 7.48
N THR A 307 -10.93 -32.20 6.66
CA THR A 307 -11.59 -33.38 6.09
C THR A 307 -11.16 -33.65 4.68
N ASP A 308 -10.87 -32.60 3.90
CA ASP A 308 -10.49 -32.75 2.50
C ASP A 308 -9.52 -31.64 2.05
N ARG A 309 -8.68 -31.95 1.04
CA ARG A 309 -7.72 -31.02 0.47
C ARG A 309 -7.67 -31.18 -1.03
N ILE A 310 -8.36 -30.31 -1.77
CA ILE A 310 -8.47 -30.34 -3.22
C ILE A 310 -7.48 -29.35 -3.82
N GLY A 311 -6.53 -29.85 -4.62
CA GLY A 311 -5.48 -29.02 -5.22
C GLY A 311 -5.79 -28.64 -6.66
N PHE A 312 -5.57 -27.35 -6.97
CA PHE A 312 -5.69 -26.78 -8.32
C PHE A 312 -4.36 -26.20 -8.76
N LEU A 313 -3.99 -26.42 -10.02
CA LEU A 313 -2.89 -25.71 -10.63
C LEU A 313 -3.42 -24.36 -11.13
N VAL A 314 -2.84 -23.28 -10.65
CA VAL A 314 -3.16 -21.91 -11.11
C VAL A 314 -1.99 -21.44 -11.93
N SER A 315 -2.20 -21.30 -13.24
CA SER A 315 -1.26 -20.67 -14.15
C SER A 315 -1.63 -19.19 -14.29
N GLY A 316 -0.71 -18.30 -13.95
CA GLY A 316 -0.91 -16.87 -14.08
C GLY A 316 -0.97 -16.43 -15.54
N GLY A 317 -1.65 -15.33 -15.81
CA GLY A 317 -1.65 -14.76 -17.16
C GLY A 317 -2.99 -14.27 -17.71
N ARG A 318 -3.96 -14.03 -16.88
CA ARG A 318 -5.18 -13.31 -17.26
C ARG A 318 -5.41 -12.09 -16.40
#